data_e35a315ef12d79787deea3707af21b29
#
_entry.id   e35a315ef12d79787deea3707af21b29
#
_cell.length_a   1.000
_cell.length_b   1.000
_cell.length_c   1.000
_cell.angle_alpha   90.00
_cell.angle_beta   90.00
_cell.angle_gamma   90.00
#
_symmetry.space_group_name_H-M   'P 1'
#
loop_
_entity.id
_entity.type
_entity.pdbx_description
1 polymer ?
#
loop_
_entity_poly.entity_id
_entity_poly.type
_entity_poly.pdbx_seq_one_letter_code
_entity_poly.pdbx_strand_id
1 'polypeptide(L)'
;MIIQPIVEGQGDEAAVPLLLRRLRDEAQAWGLEVGRPHRKRRTQLVKKDSLQSAVRVAALRENCAAILVLFDADDDCPKELAPTLEEWALEAAGGKPCAVVMANREYEAWFLASIEALRGRASILPDATSHHEPEVPRDAKGQLERRMPRGASYSATVDQPILTAHLDLESAYRGCRSFRKLVSAFGELAVAAGVAPAVWPPSAWVS
;
A
#
# COMPACT_ATOMS: atom_id res chain seq x y z
N MET A 1 0.53 7.02 18.98
CA MET A 1 -0.69 6.54 18.28
C MET A 1 -0.25 5.58 17.18
N ILE A 2 -0.98 4.50 16.93
CA ILE A 2 -0.57 3.45 15.99
C ILE A 2 -1.60 3.29 14.88
N ILE A 3 -1.16 3.37 13.61
CA ILE A 3 -1.92 2.88 12.46
C ILE A 3 -1.71 1.37 12.33
N GLN A 4 -2.79 0.58 12.34
CA GLN A 4 -2.75 -0.88 12.24
C GLN A 4 -3.02 -1.32 10.80
N PRO A 5 -2.02 -1.87 10.09
CA PRO A 5 -2.24 -2.40 8.74
C PRO A 5 -2.88 -3.78 8.79
N ILE A 6 -3.82 -4.02 7.85
CA ILE A 6 -4.31 -5.33 7.49
C ILE A 6 -3.90 -5.55 6.03
N VAL A 7 -3.21 -6.66 5.75
CA VAL A 7 -2.59 -6.93 4.46
C VAL A 7 -2.90 -8.33 3.95
N GLU A 8 -2.67 -8.59 2.67
CA GLU A 8 -2.98 -9.88 2.06
C GLU A 8 -1.82 -10.86 2.08
N GLY A 9 -0.70 -10.45 1.53
CA GLY A 9 0.42 -11.29 1.17
C GLY A 9 1.49 -11.39 2.26
N GLN A 10 2.35 -12.39 2.13
CA GLN A 10 3.50 -12.55 3.03
C GLN A 10 4.56 -11.45 2.77
N GLY A 11 4.71 -11.01 1.51
CA GLY A 11 5.59 -9.89 1.16
C GLY A 11 5.10 -8.58 1.77
N ASP A 12 3.78 -8.36 1.79
CA ASP A 12 3.17 -7.15 2.35
C ASP A 12 3.42 -7.02 3.86
N GLU A 13 3.60 -8.14 4.59
CA GLU A 13 3.90 -8.09 6.03
C GLU A 13 5.18 -7.29 6.32
N ALA A 14 6.15 -7.30 5.40
CA ALA A 14 7.38 -6.53 5.52
C ALA A 14 7.31 -5.20 4.74
N ALA A 15 6.75 -5.21 3.53
CA ALA A 15 6.74 -4.06 2.63
C ALA A 15 5.78 -2.95 3.09
N VAL A 16 4.54 -3.29 3.48
CA VAL A 16 3.54 -2.27 3.82
C VAL A 16 3.92 -1.43 5.04
N PRO A 17 4.41 -1.99 6.17
CA PRO A 17 4.88 -1.16 7.26
C PRO A 17 6.04 -0.24 6.88
N LEU A 18 6.92 -0.70 6.01
CA LEU A 18 8.02 0.12 5.49
C LEU A 18 7.49 1.28 4.65
N LEU A 19 6.56 1.01 3.73
CA LEU A 19 5.91 2.03 2.92
C LEU A 19 5.20 3.07 3.79
N LEU A 20 4.42 2.64 4.78
CA LEU A 20 3.68 3.56 5.66
C LEU A 20 4.62 4.42 6.51
N ARG A 21 5.77 3.89 6.95
CA ARG A 21 6.79 4.71 7.64
C ARG A 21 7.38 5.75 6.71
N ARG A 22 7.64 5.43 5.45
CA ARG A 22 8.12 6.39 4.45
C ARG A 22 7.08 7.47 4.18
N LEU A 23 5.79 7.12 4.06
CA LEU A 23 4.71 8.11 3.94
C LEU A 23 4.61 8.99 5.20
N ARG A 24 4.75 8.42 6.40
CA ARG A 24 4.82 9.16 7.66
C ARG A 24 5.95 10.18 7.66
N ASP A 25 7.12 9.77 7.20
CA ASP A 25 8.32 10.60 7.18
C ASP A 25 8.16 11.76 6.20
N GLU A 26 7.62 11.52 5.00
CA GLU A 26 7.25 12.57 4.02
C GLU A 26 6.17 13.52 4.57
N ALA A 27 5.18 13.00 5.27
CA ALA A 27 4.11 13.77 5.89
C ALA A 27 4.55 14.51 7.16
N GLN A 28 5.75 14.24 7.67
CA GLN A 28 6.24 14.70 8.98
C GLN A 28 5.26 14.35 10.14
N ALA A 29 4.54 13.25 10.00
CA ALA A 29 3.53 12.81 10.94
C ALA A 29 4.14 11.97 12.09
N TRP A 30 5.15 12.51 12.77
CA TRP A 30 6.01 11.82 13.74
C TRP A 30 5.28 11.23 14.94
N GLY A 31 4.08 11.72 15.25
CA GLY A 31 3.23 11.15 16.31
C GLY A 31 2.54 9.84 15.95
N LEU A 32 2.66 9.40 14.68
CA LEU A 32 2.02 8.19 14.17
C LEU A 32 3.04 7.07 13.99
N GLU A 33 2.87 6.00 14.73
CA GLU A 33 3.64 4.76 14.57
C GLU A 33 2.91 3.76 13.68
N VAL A 34 3.65 2.85 13.06
CA VAL A 34 3.09 1.78 12.22
C VAL A 34 3.17 0.46 12.95
N GLY A 35 2.01 -0.14 13.17
CA GLY A 35 1.86 -1.40 13.88
C GLY A 35 2.29 -2.62 13.04
N ARG A 36 2.39 -3.76 13.72
CA ARG A 36 2.63 -5.03 13.03
C ARG A 36 1.40 -5.40 12.20
N PRO A 37 1.54 -5.77 10.91
CA PRO A 37 0.42 -6.14 10.06
C PRO A 37 -0.38 -7.32 10.60
N HIS A 38 -1.68 -7.32 10.31
CA HIS A 38 -2.55 -8.47 10.43
C HIS A 38 -2.80 -9.04 9.04
N ARG A 39 -2.30 -10.24 8.77
CA ARG A 39 -2.43 -10.84 7.44
C ARG A 39 -3.73 -11.62 7.29
N LYS A 40 -4.45 -11.38 6.20
CA LYS A 40 -5.65 -12.10 5.78
C LYS A 40 -5.66 -12.25 4.27
N ARG A 41 -5.88 -13.46 3.77
CA ARG A 41 -5.97 -13.72 2.32
C ARG A 41 -7.07 -12.86 1.68
N ARG A 42 -6.85 -12.41 0.43
CA ARG A 42 -7.81 -11.63 -0.34
C ARG A 42 -9.21 -12.25 -0.34
N THR A 43 -9.31 -13.56 -0.58
CA THR A 43 -10.59 -14.30 -0.56
C THR A 43 -11.36 -14.20 0.76
N GLN A 44 -10.70 -13.75 1.84
CA GLN A 44 -11.31 -13.45 3.14
C GLN A 44 -11.60 -11.95 3.29
N LEU A 45 -10.72 -11.07 2.76
CA LEU A 45 -10.89 -9.61 2.83
C LEU A 45 -12.10 -9.12 2.04
N VAL A 46 -12.48 -9.81 0.96
CA VAL A 46 -13.67 -9.48 0.15
C VAL A 46 -14.97 -10.10 0.70
N LYS A 47 -14.95 -10.68 1.89
CA LYS A 47 -16.14 -11.24 2.58
C LYS A 47 -16.44 -10.44 3.84
N LYS A 48 -17.68 -9.95 4.00
CA LYS A 48 -18.09 -9.05 5.10
C LYS A 48 -17.65 -9.55 6.46
N ASP A 49 -18.08 -10.73 6.87
CA ASP A 49 -17.82 -11.26 8.22
C ASP A 49 -16.32 -11.43 8.50
N SER A 50 -15.56 -11.85 7.50
CA SER A 50 -14.13 -12.10 7.61
C SER A 50 -13.33 -10.81 7.68
N LEU A 51 -13.67 -9.81 6.85
CA LEU A 51 -13.10 -8.47 6.89
C LEU A 51 -13.40 -7.81 8.25
N GLN A 52 -14.65 -7.83 8.67
CA GLN A 52 -15.06 -7.27 9.96
C GLN A 52 -14.35 -7.94 11.15
N SER A 53 -14.15 -9.26 11.10
CA SER A 53 -13.37 -9.97 12.12
C SER A 53 -11.93 -9.49 12.16
N ALA A 54 -11.28 -9.29 10.99
CA ALA A 54 -9.92 -8.80 10.91
C ALA A 54 -9.80 -7.35 11.44
N VAL A 55 -10.76 -6.49 11.10
CA VAL A 55 -10.83 -5.11 11.57
C VAL A 55 -11.02 -5.04 13.07
N ARG A 56 -11.93 -5.84 13.65
CA ARG A 56 -12.10 -5.93 15.12
C ARG A 56 -10.81 -6.33 15.82
N VAL A 57 -10.08 -7.31 15.29
CA VAL A 57 -8.79 -7.73 15.86
C VAL A 57 -7.77 -6.59 15.80
N ALA A 58 -7.71 -5.84 14.70
CA ALA A 58 -6.83 -4.69 14.57
C ALA A 58 -7.24 -3.55 15.54
N ALA A 59 -8.52 -3.28 15.66
CA ALA A 59 -9.06 -2.23 16.54
C ALA A 59 -8.77 -2.47 18.02
N LEU A 60 -8.70 -3.73 18.44
CA LEU A 60 -8.42 -4.13 19.83
C LEU A 60 -6.93 -4.10 20.19
N ARG A 61 -6.04 -3.85 19.23
CA ARG A 61 -4.61 -3.75 19.54
C ARG A 61 -4.31 -2.50 20.36
N GLU A 62 -3.34 -2.63 21.24
CA GLU A 62 -2.92 -1.54 22.11
C GLU A 62 -2.51 -0.32 21.28
N ASN A 63 -2.92 0.86 21.73
CA ASN A 63 -2.64 2.16 21.09
C ASN A 63 -3.11 2.28 19.63
N CYS A 64 -3.98 1.38 19.13
CA CYS A 64 -4.57 1.49 17.81
C CYS A 64 -5.38 2.78 17.68
N ALA A 65 -4.92 3.69 16.85
CA ALA A 65 -5.57 4.98 16.57
C ALA A 65 -6.26 5.01 15.20
N ALA A 66 -5.80 4.20 14.26
CA ALA A 66 -6.37 4.10 12.92
C ALA A 66 -6.10 2.71 12.31
N ILE A 67 -6.88 2.31 11.30
CA ILE A 67 -6.76 1.02 10.61
C ILE A 67 -6.66 1.27 9.11
N LEU A 68 -5.70 0.62 8.46
CA LEU A 68 -5.58 0.61 7.01
C LEU A 68 -5.65 -0.82 6.51
N VAL A 69 -6.61 -1.12 5.64
CA VAL A 69 -6.67 -2.38 4.89
C VAL A 69 -6.06 -2.12 3.52
N LEU A 70 -5.01 -2.85 3.16
CA LEU A 70 -4.32 -2.71 1.88
C LEU A 70 -4.08 -4.10 1.27
N PHE A 71 -4.55 -4.31 0.03
CA PHE A 71 -4.39 -5.55 -0.71
C PHE A 71 -4.56 -5.33 -2.22
N ASP A 72 -4.20 -6.34 -3.01
CA ASP A 72 -4.28 -6.32 -4.47
C ASP A 72 -5.73 -6.42 -4.97
N ALA A 73 -6.09 -5.62 -5.96
CA ALA A 73 -7.40 -5.66 -6.59
C ALA A 73 -7.57 -6.87 -7.52
N ASP A 74 -6.47 -7.42 -8.05
CA ASP A 74 -6.48 -8.43 -9.11
C ASP A 74 -7.36 -7.97 -10.30
N ASP A 75 -8.43 -8.70 -10.57
CA ASP A 75 -9.37 -8.38 -11.64
C ASP A 75 -10.58 -7.53 -11.19
N ASP A 76 -10.73 -7.29 -9.88
CA ASP A 76 -11.80 -6.42 -9.37
C ASP A 76 -11.54 -4.94 -9.68
N CYS A 77 -12.62 -4.17 -9.79
CA CYS A 77 -12.54 -2.72 -9.93
C CYS A 77 -12.46 -2.05 -8.54
N PRO A 78 -11.31 -1.42 -8.17
CA PRO A 78 -11.20 -0.74 -6.88
C PRO A 78 -12.27 0.32 -6.65
N LYS A 79 -12.69 1.02 -7.72
CA LYS A 79 -13.72 2.07 -7.63
C LYS A 79 -15.09 1.51 -7.22
N GLU A 80 -15.39 0.28 -7.61
CA GLU A 80 -16.67 -0.36 -7.32
C GLU A 80 -16.65 -1.12 -6.00
N LEU A 81 -15.57 -1.86 -5.73
CA LEU A 81 -15.51 -2.76 -4.59
C LEU A 81 -15.05 -2.05 -3.30
N ALA A 82 -14.06 -1.16 -3.36
CA ALA A 82 -13.49 -0.56 -2.17
C ALA A 82 -14.52 0.20 -1.29
N PRO A 83 -15.50 0.96 -1.84
CA PRO A 83 -16.49 1.64 -1.01
C PRO A 83 -17.32 0.68 -0.14
N THR A 84 -17.75 -0.45 -0.71
CA THR A 84 -18.50 -1.47 0.05
C THR A 84 -17.65 -2.11 1.16
N LEU A 85 -16.40 -2.40 0.85
CA LEU A 85 -15.48 -2.96 1.85
C LEU A 85 -15.16 -1.94 2.96
N GLU A 86 -15.03 -0.68 2.61
CA GLU A 86 -14.78 0.41 3.58
C GLU A 86 -15.97 0.60 4.52
N GLU A 87 -17.20 0.55 4.00
CA GLU A 87 -18.42 0.56 4.82
C GLU A 87 -18.42 -0.59 5.84
N TRP A 88 -18.17 -1.82 5.39
CA TRP A 88 -18.11 -2.99 6.27
C TRP A 88 -16.98 -2.90 7.29
N ALA A 89 -15.84 -2.32 6.91
CA ALA A 89 -14.71 -2.13 7.81
C ALA A 89 -15.03 -1.09 8.88
N LEU A 90 -15.65 0.03 8.51
CA LEU A 90 -16.05 1.09 9.44
C LEU A 90 -17.08 0.61 10.46
N GLU A 91 -18.07 -0.22 10.05
CA GLU A 91 -19.03 -0.86 10.98
C GLU A 91 -18.32 -1.66 12.10
N ALA A 92 -17.14 -2.22 11.82
CA ALA A 92 -16.42 -3.11 12.73
C ALA A 92 -15.25 -2.42 13.48
N ALA A 93 -14.89 -1.18 13.09
CA ALA A 93 -13.72 -0.48 13.59
C ALA A 93 -13.89 0.09 15.03
N GLY A 94 -15.09 -0.01 15.60
CA GLY A 94 -15.34 0.46 16.98
C GLY A 94 -15.14 1.97 17.16
N GLY A 95 -15.54 2.75 16.15
CA GLY A 95 -15.40 4.21 16.14
C GLY A 95 -14.00 4.72 15.75
N LYS A 96 -13.07 3.82 15.42
CA LYS A 96 -11.73 4.22 14.93
C LYS A 96 -11.77 4.54 13.44
N PRO A 97 -10.96 5.52 12.99
CA PRO A 97 -10.75 5.76 11.57
C PRO A 97 -10.27 4.48 10.87
N CYS A 98 -10.89 4.17 9.74
CA CYS A 98 -10.55 2.98 8.96
C CYS A 98 -10.67 3.30 7.48
N ALA A 99 -9.70 2.88 6.68
CA ALA A 99 -9.72 3.02 5.24
C ALA A 99 -9.38 1.70 4.55
N VAL A 100 -10.00 1.47 3.39
CA VAL A 100 -9.70 0.33 2.52
C VAL A 100 -9.11 0.85 1.21
N VAL A 101 -7.90 0.40 0.93
CA VAL A 101 -7.18 0.71 -0.31
C VAL A 101 -6.87 -0.58 -1.05
N MET A 102 -7.21 -0.60 -2.33
CA MET A 102 -6.87 -1.70 -3.23
C MET A 102 -5.83 -1.20 -4.22
N ALA A 103 -4.64 -1.83 -4.23
CA ALA A 103 -3.66 -1.60 -5.28
C ALA A 103 -4.27 -2.05 -6.63
N ASN A 104 -4.28 -1.17 -7.63
CA ASN A 104 -4.92 -1.50 -8.90
C ASN A 104 -4.10 -2.58 -9.63
N ARG A 105 -4.72 -3.72 -9.88
CA ARG A 105 -4.12 -5.00 -10.23
C ARG A 105 -3.26 -5.54 -9.09
N GLU A 106 -2.00 -5.12 -8.99
CA GLU A 106 -1.01 -5.64 -8.05
C GLU A 106 -0.17 -4.49 -7.46
N TYR A 107 0.32 -4.66 -6.26
CA TYR A 107 1.26 -3.75 -5.59
C TYR A 107 2.47 -3.40 -6.49
N GLU A 108 2.93 -4.36 -7.27
CA GLU A 108 4.07 -4.24 -8.15
C GLU A 108 3.90 -3.19 -9.26
N ALA A 109 2.66 -2.78 -9.55
CA ALA A 109 2.39 -1.66 -10.44
C ALA A 109 3.07 -0.36 -9.96
N TRP A 110 3.17 -0.18 -8.65
CA TRP A 110 3.85 0.98 -8.06
C TRP A 110 5.36 0.96 -8.31
N PHE A 111 5.97 -0.24 -8.33
CA PHE A 111 7.36 -0.39 -8.74
C PHE A 111 7.56 -0.07 -10.22
N LEU A 112 6.62 -0.50 -11.08
CA LEU A 112 6.67 -0.21 -12.51
C LEU A 112 6.61 1.30 -12.83
N ALA A 113 6.01 2.08 -11.95
CA ALA A 113 5.96 3.55 -12.07
C ALA A 113 7.29 4.22 -11.71
N SER A 114 8.18 3.54 -10.96
CA SER A 114 9.41 4.14 -10.42
C SER A 114 10.66 3.30 -10.67
N ILE A 115 10.70 2.54 -11.75
CA ILE A 115 11.78 1.60 -12.07
C ILE A 115 13.16 2.26 -12.06
N GLU A 116 13.27 3.49 -12.52
CA GLU A 116 14.55 4.22 -12.57
C GLU A 116 15.20 4.35 -11.20
N ALA A 117 14.41 4.58 -10.16
CA ALA A 117 14.89 4.64 -8.78
C ALA A 117 15.26 3.24 -8.22
N LEU A 118 14.76 2.18 -8.84
CA LEU A 118 14.96 0.80 -8.42
C LEU A 118 16.11 0.08 -9.12
N ARG A 119 16.77 0.71 -10.10
CA ARG A 119 17.89 0.15 -10.86
C ARG A 119 18.99 -0.35 -9.92
N GLY A 120 19.48 -1.57 -10.17
CA GLY A 120 20.48 -2.23 -9.33
C GLY A 120 19.98 -2.75 -7.98
N ARG A 121 18.67 -2.64 -7.69
CA ARG A 121 18.04 -3.22 -6.50
C ARG A 121 17.28 -4.47 -6.87
N ALA A 122 17.28 -5.49 -6.01
CA ALA A 122 16.56 -6.75 -6.23
C ALA A 122 16.67 -7.24 -7.68
N SER A 123 17.87 -7.21 -8.25
CA SER A 123 18.17 -7.61 -9.64
C SER A 123 17.50 -6.77 -10.73
N ILE A 124 16.95 -5.62 -10.45
CA ILE A 124 16.46 -4.71 -11.53
C ILE A 124 17.65 -4.24 -12.37
N LEU A 125 17.53 -4.41 -13.69
CA LEU A 125 18.58 -4.05 -14.64
C LEU A 125 18.91 -2.55 -14.60
N PRO A 126 20.17 -2.16 -14.84
CA PRO A 126 20.61 -0.76 -14.77
C PRO A 126 20.02 0.13 -15.89
N ASP A 127 19.51 -0.46 -16.95
CA ASP A 127 18.87 0.19 -18.10
C ASP A 127 17.34 0.03 -18.11
N ALA A 128 16.77 -0.62 -17.08
CA ALA A 128 15.32 -0.80 -16.97
C ALA A 128 14.60 0.57 -16.95
N THR A 129 13.42 0.62 -17.58
CA THR A 129 12.60 1.82 -17.68
C THR A 129 11.22 1.61 -17.11
N SER A 130 10.62 2.68 -16.57
CA SER A 130 9.26 2.68 -16.05
C SER A 130 8.22 2.34 -17.13
N HIS A 131 7.09 1.84 -16.71
CA HIS A 131 5.96 1.60 -17.59
C HIS A 131 5.12 2.89 -17.68
N HIS A 132 4.75 3.31 -18.89
CA HIS A 132 3.98 4.56 -19.06
C HIS A 132 2.57 4.51 -18.47
N GLU A 133 1.98 3.31 -18.40
CA GLU A 133 0.69 3.03 -17.75
C GLU A 133 0.86 1.85 -16.79
N PRO A 134 1.45 2.07 -15.61
CA PRO A 134 1.90 0.98 -14.73
C PRO A 134 0.76 0.12 -14.16
N GLU A 135 -0.45 0.66 -14.06
CA GLU A 135 -1.63 -0.05 -13.55
C GLU A 135 -2.46 -0.78 -14.63
N VAL A 136 -2.06 -0.71 -15.91
CA VAL A 136 -2.78 -1.39 -17.00
C VAL A 136 -2.43 -2.87 -17.10
N PRO A 137 -1.15 -3.30 -16.96
CA PRO A 137 -0.80 -4.72 -17.07
C PRO A 137 -1.51 -5.56 -16.00
N ARG A 138 -2.07 -6.70 -16.43
CA ARG A 138 -2.66 -7.70 -15.50
C ARG A 138 -1.61 -8.52 -14.76
N ASP A 139 -0.38 -8.49 -15.24
CA ASP A 139 0.77 -9.27 -14.75
C ASP A 139 1.91 -8.27 -14.44
N ALA A 140 1.72 -7.45 -13.42
CA ALA A 140 2.73 -6.47 -13.01
C ALA A 140 3.99 -7.15 -12.50
N LYS A 141 3.87 -8.30 -11.83
CA LYS A 141 5.00 -9.14 -11.41
C LYS A 141 5.83 -9.62 -12.59
N GLY A 142 5.18 -10.17 -13.61
CA GLY A 142 5.87 -10.59 -14.84
C GLY A 142 6.46 -9.41 -15.62
N GLN A 143 5.82 -8.23 -15.58
CA GLN A 143 6.41 -7.01 -16.15
C GLN A 143 7.68 -6.58 -15.38
N LEU A 144 7.69 -6.78 -14.06
CA LEU A 144 8.87 -6.52 -13.24
C LEU A 144 9.99 -7.51 -13.54
N GLU A 145 9.68 -8.82 -13.69
CA GLU A 145 10.63 -9.86 -14.06
C GLU A 145 11.29 -9.61 -15.43
N ARG A 146 10.55 -9.04 -16.40
CA ARG A 146 11.13 -8.65 -17.70
C ARG A 146 12.19 -7.54 -17.59
N ARG A 147 12.25 -6.87 -16.45
CA ARG A 147 13.25 -5.84 -16.10
C ARG A 147 14.38 -6.38 -15.23
N MET A 148 14.45 -7.70 -15.09
CA MET A 148 15.51 -8.45 -14.40
C MET A 148 16.36 -9.25 -15.43
N PRO A 149 17.55 -9.74 -15.05
CA PRO A 149 18.35 -10.61 -15.89
C PRO A 149 17.58 -11.88 -16.29
N ARG A 150 17.88 -12.40 -17.48
CA ARG A 150 17.27 -13.65 -17.95
C ARG A 150 17.47 -14.78 -16.94
N GLY A 151 16.37 -15.41 -16.52
CA GLY A 151 16.37 -16.51 -15.54
C GLY A 151 16.28 -16.04 -14.08
N ALA A 152 16.30 -14.73 -13.79
CA ALA A 152 15.90 -14.22 -12.49
C ALA A 152 14.37 -14.24 -12.37
N SER A 153 13.88 -14.41 -11.16
CA SER A 153 12.45 -14.35 -10.84
C SER A 153 12.24 -13.40 -9.65
N TYR A 154 11.12 -12.70 -9.67
CA TYR A 154 10.69 -11.86 -8.57
C TYR A 154 10.09 -12.70 -7.42
N SER A 155 10.53 -12.42 -6.21
CA SER A 155 9.99 -13.02 -4.99
C SER A 155 9.37 -11.95 -4.09
N ALA A 156 8.05 -11.92 -3.97
CA ALA A 156 7.38 -10.93 -3.14
C ALA A 156 7.90 -10.92 -1.69
N THR A 157 8.24 -12.07 -1.12
CA THR A 157 8.73 -12.14 0.27
C THR A 157 10.14 -11.56 0.46
N VAL A 158 10.96 -11.53 -0.59
CA VAL A 158 12.35 -11.06 -0.55
C VAL A 158 12.49 -9.70 -1.21
N ASP A 159 11.97 -9.56 -2.42
CA ASP A 159 12.25 -8.39 -3.27
C ASP A 159 11.29 -7.22 -2.97
N GLN A 160 10.01 -7.51 -2.62
CA GLN A 160 9.03 -6.45 -2.37
C GLN A 160 9.47 -5.47 -1.27
N PRO A 161 9.95 -5.91 -0.09
CA PRO A 161 10.42 -4.96 0.92
C PRO A 161 11.69 -4.21 0.48
N ILE A 162 12.60 -4.85 -0.28
CA ILE A 162 13.81 -4.20 -0.82
C ILE A 162 13.41 -3.09 -1.79
N LEU A 163 12.53 -3.39 -2.74
CA LEU A 163 12.06 -2.42 -3.72
C LEU A 163 11.24 -1.32 -3.05
N THR A 164 10.40 -1.66 -2.06
CA THR A 164 9.62 -0.67 -1.30
C THR A 164 10.52 0.32 -0.55
N ALA A 165 11.68 -0.12 -0.04
CA ALA A 165 12.63 0.77 0.62
C ALA A 165 13.17 1.86 -0.31
N HIS A 166 13.21 1.61 -1.61
CA HIS A 166 13.78 2.49 -2.64
C HIS A 166 12.74 3.05 -3.62
N LEU A 167 11.45 2.72 -3.45
CA LEU A 167 10.36 3.22 -4.28
C LEU A 167 10.41 4.76 -4.33
N ASP A 168 10.41 5.34 -5.51
CA ASP A 168 10.17 6.78 -5.65
C ASP A 168 8.67 7.06 -5.45
N LEU A 169 8.34 7.64 -4.31
CA LEU A 169 6.95 7.90 -3.90
C LEU A 169 6.28 8.93 -4.81
N GLU A 170 7.01 9.92 -5.31
CA GLU A 170 6.49 10.91 -6.25
C GLU A 170 6.14 10.26 -7.58
N SER A 171 7.04 9.46 -8.17
CA SER A 171 6.78 8.75 -9.42
C SER A 171 5.60 7.79 -9.29
N ALA A 172 5.51 7.05 -8.17
CA ALA A 172 4.37 6.18 -7.87
C ALA A 172 3.06 6.99 -7.73
N TYR A 173 3.10 8.15 -7.07
CA TYR A 173 1.95 9.04 -6.92
C TYR A 173 1.48 9.57 -8.27
N ARG A 174 2.40 10.02 -9.12
CA ARG A 174 2.07 10.55 -10.46
C ARG A 174 1.57 9.47 -11.40
N GLY A 175 2.20 8.29 -11.38
CA GLY A 175 1.90 7.18 -12.30
C GLY A 175 0.70 6.32 -11.93
N CYS A 176 0.35 6.20 -10.63
CA CYS A 176 -0.63 5.24 -10.14
C CYS A 176 -1.79 5.88 -9.39
N ARG A 177 -3.01 5.66 -9.87
CA ARG A 177 -4.23 6.16 -9.20
C ARG A 177 -4.45 5.48 -7.85
N SER A 178 -4.17 4.19 -7.75
CA SER A 178 -4.31 3.45 -6.50
C SER A 178 -3.29 3.92 -5.45
N PHE A 179 -2.09 4.30 -5.87
CA PHE A 179 -1.10 4.91 -4.97
C PHE A 179 -1.56 6.30 -4.48
N ARG A 180 -2.15 7.12 -5.36
CA ARG A 180 -2.78 8.39 -4.93
C ARG A 180 -3.87 8.16 -3.88
N LYS A 181 -4.70 7.10 -4.05
CA LYS A 181 -5.72 6.75 -3.05
C LYS A 181 -5.07 6.34 -1.72
N LEU A 182 -3.97 5.58 -1.75
CA LEU A 182 -3.21 5.24 -0.54
C LEU A 182 -2.70 6.50 0.17
N VAL A 183 -2.10 7.42 -0.58
CA VAL A 183 -1.56 8.68 -0.05
C VAL A 183 -2.67 9.53 0.58
N SER A 184 -3.83 9.67 -0.09
CA SER A 184 -5.00 10.36 0.47
C SER A 184 -5.49 9.71 1.76
N ALA A 185 -5.73 8.39 1.72
CA ALA A 185 -6.20 7.62 2.87
C ALA A 185 -5.24 7.71 4.06
N PHE A 186 -3.91 7.66 3.81
CA PHE A 186 -2.91 7.83 4.86
C PHE A 186 -3.03 9.20 5.54
N GLY A 187 -3.15 10.28 4.78
CA GLY A 187 -3.33 11.63 5.33
C GLY A 187 -4.62 11.78 6.13
N GLU A 188 -5.73 11.27 5.62
CA GLU A 188 -7.03 11.27 6.30
C GLU A 188 -6.98 10.50 7.62
N LEU A 189 -6.36 9.31 7.62
CA LEU A 189 -6.17 8.49 8.81
C LEU A 189 -5.25 9.18 9.84
N ALA A 190 -4.18 9.85 9.40
CA ALA A 190 -3.29 10.61 10.29
C ALA A 190 -4.03 11.75 10.99
N VAL A 191 -4.78 12.55 10.23
CA VAL A 191 -5.61 13.65 10.77
C VAL A 191 -6.66 13.12 11.75
N ALA A 192 -7.38 12.07 11.36
CA ALA A 192 -8.41 11.48 12.22
C ALA A 192 -7.83 10.81 13.48
N ALA A 193 -6.58 10.37 13.44
CA ALA A 193 -5.83 9.89 14.60
C ALA A 193 -5.28 11.02 15.48
N GLY A 194 -5.51 12.31 15.11
CA GLY A 194 -5.04 13.47 15.87
C GLY A 194 -3.59 13.87 15.57
N VAL A 195 -3.02 13.40 14.47
CA VAL A 195 -1.67 13.80 13.99
C VAL A 195 -1.85 14.67 12.76
N ALA A 196 -1.57 15.95 12.87
CA ALA A 196 -1.59 16.86 11.73
C ALA A 196 -0.34 16.62 10.86
N PRO A 197 -0.48 16.13 9.61
CA PRO A 197 0.64 16.09 8.68
C PRO A 197 1.04 17.51 8.28
N ALA A 198 2.27 17.69 7.79
CA ALA A 198 2.65 18.87 7.02
C ALA A 198 1.76 19.00 5.77
N VAL A 199 2.10 19.87 4.82
CA VAL A 199 1.37 19.94 3.54
C VAL A 199 1.33 18.54 2.90
N TRP A 200 0.12 17.99 2.76
CA TRP A 200 -0.05 16.61 2.31
C TRP A 200 -1.13 16.48 1.22
N PRO A 201 -0.89 15.80 0.12
CA PRO A 201 0.44 15.30 -0.28
C PRO A 201 1.45 16.43 -0.47
N PRO A 202 2.77 16.16 -0.51
CA PRO A 202 3.78 17.19 -0.80
C PRO A 202 3.44 17.96 -2.07
N SER A 203 3.58 19.30 -2.05
CA SER A 203 3.19 20.15 -3.20
C SER A 203 3.94 19.78 -4.49
N ALA A 204 5.18 19.30 -4.37
CA ALA A 204 5.96 18.82 -5.49
C ALA A 204 5.31 17.64 -6.23
N TRP A 205 4.52 16.79 -5.54
CA TRP A 205 3.87 15.64 -6.17
C TRP A 205 2.64 16.02 -7.01
N VAL A 206 2.07 17.20 -6.74
CA VAL A 206 0.79 17.66 -7.33
C VAL A 206 1.03 18.62 -8.50
N SER A 207 2.24 19.17 -8.59
CA SER A 207 2.67 20.13 -9.64
C SER A 207 2.88 19.50 -11.02
#